data_ba1fa44e3e15cddcca13016060296502
#
_entry.id   ba1fa44e3e15cddcca13016060296502
#
_cell.length_a   1.000
_cell.length_b   1.000
_cell.length_c   1.000
_cell.angle_alpha   90.00
_cell.angle_beta   90.00
_cell.angle_gamma   90.00
#
_symmetry.space_group_name_H-M   'P 1'
#
loop_
_entity.id
_entity.type
_entity.pdbx_description
1 polymer ?
#
loop_
_entity_poly.entity_id
_entity_poly.type
_entity_poly.pdbx_seq_one_letter_code
_entity_poly.pdbx_strand_id
1 'polypeptide(L)'
;MYLIDTYDVIVVGAGHAGCEAALAAARMGCRTLLTTISLDNVAMMPCNPAVGGPGKSHLVKEIDALGGEMGIAADATAVQMRMLNRGKGPAVYALRAQSDKGAYHRYMKNVVENTDNLDLKQVQVMDIIVEDGKCVGINTELDEEYRAKAVILCTGTYLDSMIIIGDTMYSGGPNGMRPSVGLSANLKKHGLEILRFKTGTPSRVDRRSLHLEGMELEEGDPENHAFSFMSERKDRNKRNCWLTYTNEKTHDIIRENIMRAPKYAGKIHGIGARYCPSIEDKVVRFADKDRHQLFVEPEGLDTTEMYVQGMSTSMPIDVQYAFLRTIPGFEDVKMMRPAYAIEYDLLDPLQLYPTLEVIKLPGLYSAGQSNGTSGYEEAAAQGLVAGINAALKIQGKDPFILARHEAYIGSLVDDLVTKGADEPYRMMTSRSEYRLILRQDNADLRLTEKGHSIGLVGEERYARFLERKKKYEEAMDYIRTQRFTPKEEINRALESMGTAPLTTGTGADQILKRPEMTYWKMMEMLGCPAFDEEAVEEMEITVKYEGYIARQEAAVRKAARMENEKLPPDMDYLSLDGISTEAKQKMDKIRPLSLGQAARIPGVSPADISVLMVYVKQRKGKKGAE
;
A
#
# COMPACT_ATOMS: atom_id res chain seq x y z
N MET A 1 33.28 11.63 15.82
CA MET A 1 31.98 10.98 16.02
C MET A 1 31.94 10.35 17.41
N TYR A 2 30.81 10.41 18.06
CA TYR A 2 30.63 9.94 19.44
C TYR A 2 29.62 8.79 19.41
N LEU A 3 29.99 7.59 19.85
CA LEU A 3 29.04 6.50 20.05
C LEU A 3 28.08 6.90 21.18
N ILE A 4 26.80 7.00 20.82
CA ILE A 4 25.74 7.40 21.76
C ILE A 4 25.09 6.16 22.37
N ASP A 5 24.66 5.22 21.51
CA ASP A 5 23.94 4.03 21.97
C ASP A 5 23.99 2.90 20.93
N THR A 6 23.52 1.70 21.36
CA THR A 6 23.44 0.51 20.53
C THR A 6 22.03 -0.07 20.59
N TYR A 7 21.47 -0.38 19.43
CA TYR A 7 20.14 -0.93 19.24
C TYR A 7 20.20 -2.28 18.53
N ASP A 8 19.09 -2.99 18.49
CA ASP A 8 18.93 -4.13 17.60
C ASP A 8 18.58 -3.66 16.18
N VAL A 9 17.64 -2.72 16.09
CA VAL A 9 17.16 -2.15 14.83
C VAL A 9 17.19 -0.62 14.88
N ILE A 10 17.68 0.01 13.82
CA ILE A 10 17.53 1.46 13.61
C ILE A 10 16.67 1.67 12.36
N VAL A 11 15.63 2.51 12.48
CA VAL A 11 14.76 2.90 11.37
C VAL A 11 14.97 4.37 11.06
N VAL A 12 15.29 4.68 9.80
CA VAL A 12 15.62 6.03 9.33
C VAL A 12 14.44 6.64 8.60
N GLY A 13 13.73 7.57 9.25
CA GLY A 13 12.54 8.24 8.72
C GLY A 13 11.24 7.73 9.32
N ALA A 14 10.48 8.62 9.97
CA ALA A 14 9.21 8.31 10.65
C ALA A 14 7.98 8.60 9.79
N GLY A 15 8.02 8.30 8.48
CA GLY A 15 6.84 8.22 7.61
C GLY A 15 6.06 6.92 7.86
N HIS A 16 5.07 6.62 7.00
CA HIS A 16 4.24 5.42 7.16
C HIS A 16 5.06 4.12 7.17
N ALA A 17 6.08 4.02 6.29
CA ALA A 17 6.98 2.87 6.29
C ALA A 17 7.79 2.76 7.59
N GLY A 18 8.36 3.88 8.05
CA GLY A 18 9.19 3.88 9.26
C GLY A 18 8.40 3.57 10.52
N CYS A 19 7.18 4.11 10.65
CA CYS A 19 6.32 3.80 11.79
C CYS A 19 5.98 2.30 11.85
N GLU A 20 5.53 1.70 10.74
CA GLU A 20 5.20 0.27 10.70
C GLU A 20 6.44 -0.61 10.92
N ALA A 21 7.60 -0.24 10.35
CA ALA A 21 8.84 -0.99 10.55
C ALA A 21 9.31 -0.96 12.02
N ALA A 22 9.28 0.23 12.63
CA ALA A 22 9.72 0.40 14.02
C ALA A 22 8.77 -0.29 15.01
N LEU A 23 7.45 -0.13 14.81
CA LEU A 23 6.44 -0.81 15.62
C LEU A 23 6.54 -2.33 15.50
N ALA A 24 6.75 -2.86 14.29
CA ALA A 24 6.90 -4.30 14.08
C ALA A 24 8.16 -4.83 14.81
N ALA A 25 9.31 -4.20 14.63
CA ALA A 25 10.56 -4.63 15.27
C ALA A 25 10.46 -4.55 16.80
N ALA A 26 9.93 -3.45 17.35
CA ALA A 26 9.79 -3.25 18.80
C ALA A 26 8.79 -4.25 19.41
N ARG A 27 7.62 -4.46 18.80
CA ARG A 27 6.60 -5.41 19.26
C ARG A 27 7.08 -6.87 19.21
N MET A 28 8.01 -7.17 18.30
CA MET A 28 8.70 -8.47 18.24
C MET A 28 9.91 -8.56 19.21
N GLY A 29 10.08 -7.59 20.12
CA GLY A 29 11.06 -7.63 21.21
C GLY A 29 12.44 -7.09 20.86
N CYS A 30 12.63 -6.42 19.71
CA CYS A 30 13.90 -5.77 19.37
C CYS A 30 13.97 -4.37 19.99
N ARG A 31 15.11 -4.03 20.61
CA ARG A 31 15.39 -2.65 21.01
C ARG A 31 15.57 -1.80 19.75
N THR A 32 14.65 -0.87 19.51
CA THR A 32 14.51 -0.16 18.24
C THR A 32 14.67 1.35 18.41
N LEU A 33 15.41 1.99 17.52
CA LEU A 33 15.47 3.45 17.39
C LEU A 33 14.77 3.87 16.10
N LEU A 34 13.79 4.77 16.20
CA LEU A 34 13.18 5.46 15.07
C LEU A 34 13.71 6.88 15.00
N THR A 35 14.38 7.24 13.90
CA THR A 35 14.87 8.60 13.66
C THR A 35 13.96 9.36 12.71
N THR A 36 13.86 10.68 12.92
CA THR A 36 13.10 11.58 12.04
C THR A 36 13.76 12.96 11.98
N ILE A 37 13.58 13.68 10.89
CA ILE A 37 14.04 15.07 10.76
C ILE A 37 13.14 16.07 11.52
N SER A 38 11.94 15.65 11.94
CA SER A 38 11.03 16.44 12.77
C SER A 38 10.04 15.54 13.51
N LEU A 39 9.98 15.70 14.83
CA LEU A 39 9.00 15.01 15.69
C LEU A 39 7.56 15.45 15.43
N ASP A 40 7.36 16.63 14.83
CA ASP A 40 6.03 17.17 14.51
C ASP A 40 5.46 16.63 13.18
N ASN A 41 6.17 15.68 12.55
CA ASN A 41 5.79 15.14 11.24
C ASN A 41 5.81 13.59 11.20
N VAL A 42 5.72 12.93 12.34
CA VAL A 42 5.58 11.46 12.41
C VAL A 42 4.30 11.02 11.68
N ALA A 43 4.41 10.08 10.76
CA ALA A 43 3.33 9.59 9.91
C ALA A 43 2.52 10.70 9.20
N MET A 44 3.17 11.80 8.84
CA MET A 44 2.51 12.91 8.13
C MET A 44 2.00 12.45 6.77
N MET A 45 0.82 12.98 6.39
CA MET A 45 0.21 12.80 5.07
C MET A 45 0.50 14.02 4.17
N PRO A 46 1.63 14.07 3.45
CA PRO A 46 2.01 15.28 2.70
C PRO A 46 1.19 15.50 1.42
N CYS A 47 0.51 14.48 0.94
CA CYS A 47 -0.36 14.54 -0.23
C CYS A 47 -1.83 14.54 0.20
N ASN A 48 -2.65 13.60 -0.28
CA ASN A 48 -4.08 13.53 0.04
C ASN A 48 -4.32 13.10 1.51
N PRO A 49 -5.35 13.64 2.16
CA PRO A 49 -5.73 13.27 3.52
C PRO A 49 -6.62 12.02 3.54
N ALA A 50 -6.17 10.94 2.93
CA ALA A 50 -6.98 9.73 2.80
C ALA A 50 -6.14 8.45 2.89
N VAL A 51 -6.75 7.39 3.45
CA VAL A 51 -6.23 6.03 3.51
C VAL A 51 -7.18 5.09 2.79
N GLY A 52 -6.63 4.14 2.01
CA GLY A 52 -7.40 3.15 1.28
C GLY A 52 -7.76 3.54 -0.15
N GLY A 53 -8.83 2.91 -0.67
CA GLY A 53 -9.19 2.94 -2.08
C GLY A 53 -8.75 1.70 -2.86
N PRO A 54 -9.00 1.63 -4.19
CA PRO A 54 -8.77 0.43 -4.98
C PRO A 54 -7.32 -0.10 -4.91
N GLY A 55 -7.17 -1.36 -4.50
CA GLY A 55 -5.86 -2.00 -4.27
C GLY A 55 -5.20 -1.62 -2.96
N LYS A 56 -5.44 -0.43 -2.44
CA LYS A 56 -4.84 0.13 -1.25
C LYS A 56 -5.52 -0.32 0.04
N SER A 57 -6.86 -0.35 0.07
CA SER A 57 -7.61 -0.91 1.20
C SER A 57 -7.26 -2.36 1.48
N HIS A 58 -6.90 -3.14 0.43
CA HIS A 58 -6.41 -4.49 0.58
C HIS A 58 -5.10 -4.52 1.38
N LEU A 59 -4.15 -3.62 1.03
CA LEU A 59 -2.90 -3.48 1.79
C LEU A 59 -3.16 -3.09 3.25
N VAL A 60 -4.05 -2.11 3.51
CA VAL A 60 -4.36 -1.66 4.88
C VAL A 60 -4.94 -2.81 5.72
N LYS A 61 -5.88 -3.57 5.16
CA LYS A 61 -6.48 -4.73 5.82
C LYS A 61 -5.44 -5.85 6.07
N GLU A 62 -4.50 -6.06 5.16
CA GLU A 62 -3.43 -7.03 5.32
C GLU A 62 -2.38 -6.57 6.34
N ILE A 63 -2.06 -5.27 6.38
CA ILE A 63 -1.22 -4.66 7.43
C ILE A 63 -1.87 -4.87 8.80
N ASP A 64 -3.17 -4.57 8.93
CA ASP A 64 -3.93 -4.77 10.16
C ASP A 64 -3.94 -6.25 10.59
N ALA A 65 -4.22 -7.17 9.67
CA ALA A 65 -4.26 -8.60 9.93
C ALA A 65 -2.91 -9.14 10.44
N LEU A 66 -1.80 -8.58 10.00
CA LEU A 66 -0.44 -8.94 10.44
C LEU A 66 -0.01 -8.25 11.73
N GLY A 67 -0.81 -7.34 12.29
CA GLY A 67 -0.49 -6.66 13.54
C GLY A 67 0.02 -5.22 13.39
N GLY A 68 -0.08 -4.62 12.19
CA GLY A 68 0.24 -3.22 11.95
C GLY A 68 -0.77 -2.22 12.52
N GLU A 69 -0.48 -0.94 12.40
CA GLU A 69 -1.17 0.16 13.09
C GLU A 69 -2.02 1.03 12.16
N MET A 70 -1.69 1.09 10.86
CA MET A 70 -2.31 2.03 9.90
C MET A 70 -3.85 1.90 9.85
N GLY A 71 -4.39 0.68 9.93
CA GLY A 71 -5.83 0.44 9.91
C GLY A 71 -6.54 1.06 11.11
N ILE A 72 -5.98 0.84 12.32
CA ILE A 72 -6.52 1.39 13.58
C ILE A 72 -6.43 2.92 13.57
N ALA A 73 -5.28 3.46 13.15
CA ALA A 73 -5.07 4.90 13.05
C ALA A 73 -6.06 5.57 12.07
N ALA A 74 -6.30 4.94 10.91
CA ALA A 74 -7.28 5.41 9.94
C ALA A 74 -8.70 5.41 10.52
N ASP A 75 -9.10 4.34 11.21
CA ASP A 75 -10.42 4.24 11.86
C ASP A 75 -10.59 5.27 12.99
N ALA A 76 -9.55 5.52 13.78
CA ALA A 76 -9.57 6.47 14.87
C ALA A 76 -9.70 7.93 14.40
N THR A 77 -9.22 8.25 13.21
CA THR A 77 -9.08 9.62 12.71
C THR A 77 -9.87 9.91 11.44
N ALA A 78 -10.68 8.96 10.99
CA ALA A 78 -11.57 9.14 9.85
C ALA A 78 -12.60 10.25 10.11
N VAL A 79 -12.83 11.04 9.07
CA VAL A 79 -13.87 12.07 9.02
C VAL A 79 -14.95 11.74 8.01
N GLN A 80 -14.70 10.77 7.13
CA GLN A 80 -15.66 10.19 6.21
C GLN A 80 -15.19 8.79 5.80
N MET A 81 -16.12 7.84 5.65
CA MET A 81 -15.86 6.49 5.17
C MET A 81 -16.73 6.17 3.95
N ARG A 82 -16.14 5.54 2.93
CA ARG A 82 -16.85 5.09 1.72
C ARG A 82 -16.33 3.77 1.21
N MET A 83 -17.25 2.87 0.81
CA MET A 83 -16.91 1.65 0.08
C MET A 83 -16.99 1.91 -1.43
N LEU A 84 -15.85 1.94 -2.07
CA LEU A 84 -15.73 2.15 -3.52
C LEU A 84 -15.95 0.86 -4.31
N ASN A 85 -16.33 0.99 -5.57
CA ASN A 85 -16.52 -0.13 -6.52
C ASN A 85 -17.63 -1.13 -6.16
N ARG A 86 -18.63 -0.78 -5.36
CA ARG A 86 -19.76 -1.68 -5.00
C ARG A 86 -20.44 -2.30 -6.23
N GLY A 87 -20.57 -1.58 -7.33
CA GLY A 87 -21.16 -2.08 -8.58
C GLY A 87 -20.25 -3.01 -9.40
N LYS A 88 -18.98 -3.24 -8.99
CA LYS A 88 -18.00 -4.04 -9.75
C LYS A 88 -17.71 -5.42 -9.16
N GLY A 89 -18.33 -5.74 -8.02
CA GLY A 89 -18.19 -7.01 -7.34
C GLY A 89 -17.07 -7.05 -6.28
N PRO A 90 -17.12 -8.06 -5.37
CA PRO A 90 -16.35 -8.10 -4.12
C PRO A 90 -14.83 -8.20 -4.32
N ALA A 91 -14.36 -8.73 -5.45
CA ALA A 91 -12.94 -8.79 -5.78
C ALA A 91 -12.24 -7.42 -5.86
N VAL A 92 -13.01 -6.34 -5.95
CA VAL A 92 -12.50 -4.96 -6.11
C VAL A 92 -13.19 -3.96 -5.19
N TYR A 93 -14.01 -4.41 -4.25
CA TYR A 93 -14.52 -3.56 -3.17
C TYR A 93 -13.33 -2.92 -2.45
N ALA A 94 -13.43 -1.63 -2.17
CA ALA A 94 -12.31 -0.90 -1.65
C ALA A 94 -12.77 0.18 -0.67
N LEU A 95 -12.52 -0.03 0.62
CA LEU A 95 -12.80 0.95 1.65
C LEU A 95 -11.85 2.15 1.52
N ARG A 96 -12.37 3.36 1.69
CA ARG A 96 -11.61 4.59 1.72
C ARG A 96 -12.05 5.44 2.91
N ALA A 97 -11.09 5.83 3.73
CA ALA A 97 -11.27 6.81 4.78
C ALA A 97 -10.67 8.15 4.34
N GLN A 98 -11.47 9.20 4.40
CA GLN A 98 -10.98 10.55 4.50
C GLN A 98 -10.55 10.78 5.94
N SER A 99 -9.31 11.22 6.18
CA SER A 99 -8.71 11.32 7.51
C SER A 99 -8.45 12.78 7.91
N ASP A 100 -8.57 13.07 9.18
CA ASP A 100 -8.00 14.28 9.77
C ASP A 100 -6.48 14.10 9.89
N LYS A 101 -5.71 14.83 9.07
CA LYS A 101 -4.23 14.70 9.02
C LYS A 101 -3.56 15.02 10.35
N GLY A 102 -4.05 16.04 11.04
CA GLY A 102 -3.51 16.43 12.34
C GLY A 102 -3.79 15.39 13.41
N ALA A 103 -5.01 14.84 13.42
CA ALA A 103 -5.38 13.76 14.33
C ALA A 103 -4.60 12.47 14.03
N TYR A 104 -4.43 12.11 12.76
CA TYR A 104 -3.67 10.93 12.33
C TYR A 104 -2.20 11.01 12.77
N HIS A 105 -1.55 12.16 12.54
CA HIS A 105 -0.20 12.41 13.03
C HIS A 105 -0.11 12.26 14.56
N ARG A 106 -0.99 12.94 15.31
CA ARG A 106 -0.99 12.87 16.78
C ARG A 106 -1.22 11.45 17.30
N TYR A 107 -2.13 10.72 16.66
CA TYR A 107 -2.41 9.32 16.99
C TYR A 107 -1.14 8.46 16.80
N MET A 108 -0.55 8.47 15.61
CA MET A 108 0.62 7.67 15.29
C MET A 108 1.85 8.03 16.13
N LYS A 109 2.07 9.32 16.38
CA LYS A 109 3.14 9.79 17.25
C LYS A 109 2.95 9.24 18.67
N ASN A 110 1.74 9.32 19.22
CA ASN A 110 1.43 8.79 20.54
C ASN A 110 1.68 7.27 20.61
N VAL A 111 1.28 6.51 19.59
CA VAL A 111 1.53 5.05 19.53
C VAL A 111 3.02 4.76 19.52
N VAL A 112 3.80 5.47 18.70
CA VAL A 112 5.26 5.29 18.63
C VAL A 112 5.93 5.61 19.95
N GLU A 113 5.58 6.73 20.58
CA GLU A 113 6.18 7.19 21.85
C GLU A 113 5.83 6.30 23.06
N ASN A 114 4.72 5.56 22.99
CA ASN A 114 4.26 4.68 24.08
C ASN A 114 4.44 3.18 23.79
N THR A 115 5.16 2.82 22.74
CA THR A 115 5.47 1.42 22.45
C THR A 115 6.75 1.01 23.16
N ASP A 116 6.69 -0.07 23.93
CA ASP A 116 7.85 -0.64 24.61
C ASP A 116 8.98 -0.99 23.62
N ASN A 117 10.23 -0.88 24.04
CA ASN A 117 11.42 -1.13 23.22
C ASN A 117 11.61 -0.19 22.02
N LEU A 118 10.89 0.94 21.96
CA LEU A 118 10.95 1.89 20.85
C LEU A 118 11.33 3.29 21.33
N ASP A 119 12.52 3.74 20.93
CA ASP A 119 12.97 5.12 21.14
C ASP A 119 12.73 5.95 19.88
N LEU A 120 12.21 7.17 20.03
CA LEU A 120 12.00 8.14 18.95
C LEU A 120 12.96 9.32 19.11
N LYS A 121 13.73 9.63 18.05
CA LYS A 121 14.69 10.73 18.07
C LYS A 121 14.61 11.64 16.85
N GLN A 122 14.68 12.95 17.09
CA GLN A 122 14.82 13.93 16.02
C GLN A 122 16.30 14.12 15.68
N VAL A 123 16.71 13.64 14.51
CA VAL A 123 18.06 13.80 13.97
C VAL A 123 18.05 13.49 12.47
N GLN A 124 18.92 14.15 11.71
CA GLN A 124 19.14 13.79 10.30
C GLN A 124 20.29 12.79 10.20
N VAL A 125 20.01 11.66 9.57
CA VAL A 125 21.02 10.65 9.23
C VAL A 125 21.77 11.10 7.99
N MET A 126 23.11 11.09 8.07
CA MET A 126 24.01 11.51 7.00
C MET A 126 24.67 10.36 6.27
N ASP A 127 24.90 9.25 6.95
CA ASP A 127 25.54 8.07 6.39
C ASP A 127 25.17 6.80 7.17
N ILE A 128 25.45 5.66 6.57
CA ILE A 128 25.42 4.35 7.21
C ILE A 128 26.85 3.93 7.59
N ILE A 129 26.98 3.17 8.67
CA ILE A 129 28.27 2.62 9.09
C ILE A 129 28.41 1.23 8.50
N VAL A 130 29.50 1.00 7.76
CA VAL A 130 29.80 -0.28 7.12
C VAL A 130 31.10 -0.84 7.66
N GLU A 131 31.05 -2.06 8.22
CA GLU A 131 32.20 -2.81 8.69
C GLU A 131 32.16 -4.23 8.13
N ASP A 132 33.27 -4.75 7.65
CA ASP A 132 33.38 -6.09 7.06
C ASP A 132 32.30 -6.40 6.01
N GLY A 133 31.90 -5.38 5.22
CA GLY A 133 30.87 -5.50 4.18
C GLY A 133 29.44 -5.62 4.71
N LYS A 134 29.18 -5.25 5.96
CA LYS A 134 27.85 -5.26 6.60
C LYS A 134 27.50 -3.86 7.11
N CYS A 135 26.23 -3.51 7.05
CA CYS A 135 25.73 -2.31 7.70
C CYS A 135 25.58 -2.59 9.21
N VAL A 136 26.21 -1.75 10.03
CA VAL A 136 26.26 -1.92 11.49
C VAL A 136 25.84 -0.67 12.28
N GLY A 137 25.27 0.33 11.60
CA GLY A 137 24.79 1.54 12.26
C GLY A 137 24.61 2.73 11.32
N ILE A 138 24.48 3.90 11.93
CA ILE A 138 24.27 5.20 11.25
C ILE A 138 25.13 6.30 11.87
N ASN A 139 25.47 7.29 11.04
CA ASN A 139 26.06 8.56 11.46
C ASN A 139 25.08 9.70 11.20
N THR A 140 25.07 10.70 12.06
CA THR A 140 24.13 11.83 12.02
C THR A 140 24.82 13.16 11.70
N GLU A 141 24.03 14.20 11.44
CA GLU A 141 24.49 15.57 11.20
C GLU A 141 25.16 16.21 12.44
N LEU A 142 24.96 15.62 13.63
CA LEU A 142 25.50 16.11 14.90
C LEU A 142 26.75 15.32 15.34
N ASP A 143 27.42 14.61 14.44
CA ASP A 143 28.56 13.73 14.71
C ASP A 143 28.26 12.59 15.71
N GLU A 144 26.98 12.23 15.86
CA GLU A 144 26.54 11.10 16.67
C GLU A 144 26.63 9.80 15.86
N GLU A 145 27.08 8.74 16.52
CA GLU A 145 27.11 7.38 16.00
C GLU A 145 26.11 6.52 16.78
N TYR A 146 25.27 5.77 16.07
CA TYR A 146 24.39 4.76 16.64
C TYR A 146 24.68 3.42 15.98
N ARG A 147 24.91 2.40 16.78
CA ARG A 147 25.17 1.04 16.33
C ARG A 147 23.91 0.21 16.30
N ALA A 148 23.78 -0.70 15.32
CA ALA A 148 22.67 -1.65 15.25
C ALA A 148 23.04 -2.91 14.48
N LYS A 149 22.27 -3.98 14.72
CA LYS A 149 22.36 -5.23 13.95
C LYS A 149 21.65 -5.12 12.59
N ALA A 150 20.67 -4.22 12.48
CA ALA A 150 19.95 -3.91 11.24
C ALA A 150 19.60 -2.43 11.16
N VAL A 151 19.67 -1.85 9.97
CA VAL A 151 19.24 -0.48 9.62
C VAL A 151 18.20 -0.55 8.52
N ILE A 152 17.06 0.15 8.68
CA ILE A 152 15.96 0.20 7.72
C ILE A 152 15.81 1.63 7.20
N LEU A 153 16.08 1.85 5.92
CA LEU A 153 15.90 3.15 5.27
C LEU A 153 14.45 3.37 4.86
N CYS A 154 13.81 4.40 5.42
CA CYS A 154 12.43 4.81 5.16
C CYS A 154 12.35 6.30 4.82
N THR A 155 13.24 6.77 3.93
CA THR A 155 13.49 8.19 3.67
C THR A 155 12.39 8.90 2.87
N GLY A 156 11.39 8.19 2.39
CA GLY A 156 10.23 8.77 1.70
C GLY A 156 10.63 9.61 0.48
N THR A 157 10.07 10.81 0.37
CA THR A 157 10.37 11.78 -0.71
C THR A 157 11.34 12.87 -0.27
N TYR A 158 12.16 12.62 0.75
CA TYR A 158 13.06 13.66 1.32
C TYR A 158 14.50 13.55 0.83
N LEU A 159 14.89 12.39 0.25
CA LEU A 159 16.28 12.10 -0.11
C LEU A 159 16.73 12.98 -1.29
N ASP A 160 17.66 13.90 -1.05
CA ASP A 160 18.13 14.94 -1.97
C ASP A 160 16.98 15.61 -2.75
N SER A 161 15.90 15.91 -2.02
CA SER A 161 14.67 16.38 -2.62
C SER A 161 14.70 17.85 -3.03
N MET A 162 13.98 18.13 -4.14
CA MET A 162 13.86 19.45 -4.73
C MET A 162 12.40 19.80 -5.02
N ILE A 163 11.95 20.94 -4.52
CA ILE A 163 10.62 21.49 -4.79
C ILE A 163 10.68 22.32 -6.07
N ILE A 164 9.67 22.19 -6.93
CA ILE A 164 9.60 22.82 -8.24
C ILE A 164 8.22 23.46 -8.45
N ILE A 165 8.19 24.79 -8.68
CA ILE A 165 6.98 25.58 -8.96
C ILE A 165 7.33 26.58 -10.07
N GLY A 166 6.89 26.32 -11.29
CA GLY A 166 7.28 27.12 -12.46
C GLY A 166 8.80 27.20 -12.60
N ASP A 167 9.34 28.40 -12.59
CA ASP A 167 10.79 28.63 -12.70
C ASP A 167 11.54 28.52 -11.37
N THR A 168 10.80 28.47 -10.26
CA THR A 168 11.38 28.40 -8.92
C THR A 168 11.70 26.96 -8.56
N MET A 169 12.98 26.71 -8.26
CA MET A 169 13.49 25.41 -7.82
C MET A 169 14.36 25.62 -6.60
N TYR A 170 14.11 24.85 -5.55
CA TYR A 170 14.90 24.92 -4.31
C TYR A 170 14.94 23.57 -3.58
N SER A 171 16.04 23.34 -2.88
CA SER A 171 16.20 22.17 -2.01
C SER A 171 15.17 22.23 -0.88
N GLY A 172 14.29 21.26 -0.80
CA GLY A 172 13.17 21.25 0.15
C GLY A 172 12.43 19.92 0.14
N GLY A 173 11.81 19.58 1.28
CA GLY A 173 10.92 18.44 1.43
C GLY A 173 9.45 18.83 1.36
N PRO A 174 8.53 17.86 1.43
CA PRO A 174 7.09 18.11 1.43
C PRO A 174 6.66 19.05 2.56
N ASN A 175 5.62 19.86 2.32
CA ASN A 175 5.01 20.75 3.32
C ASN A 175 5.97 21.73 4.01
N GLY A 176 7.00 22.22 3.30
CA GLY A 176 7.95 23.17 3.84
C GLY A 176 9.01 22.57 4.76
N MET A 177 9.12 21.25 4.80
CA MET A 177 10.15 20.55 5.54
C MET A 177 11.52 20.69 4.88
N ARG A 178 12.59 20.52 5.67
CA ARG A 178 13.95 20.42 5.10
C ARG A 178 14.13 19.07 4.39
N PRO A 179 14.95 19.01 3.33
CA PRO A 179 15.30 17.75 2.67
C PRO A 179 16.34 16.98 3.52
N SER A 180 16.51 15.69 3.21
CA SER A 180 17.63 14.87 3.69
C SER A 180 18.75 14.93 2.65
N VAL A 181 19.72 15.81 2.88
CA VAL A 181 20.86 16.04 1.97
C VAL A 181 22.07 15.25 2.44
N GLY A 182 22.83 14.69 1.51
CA GLY A 182 24.10 14.00 1.76
C GLY A 182 24.00 12.48 1.85
N LEU A 183 22.93 11.93 2.44
CA LEU A 183 22.76 10.48 2.59
C LEU A 183 22.77 9.75 1.23
N SER A 184 22.10 10.29 0.19
CA SER A 184 22.09 9.72 -1.15
C SER A 184 23.50 9.57 -1.73
N ALA A 185 24.31 10.63 -1.62
CA ALA A 185 25.69 10.61 -2.11
C ALA A 185 26.55 9.57 -1.36
N ASN A 186 26.32 9.39 -0.07
CA ASN A 186 27.04 8.41 0.74
C ASN A 186 26.59 6.98 0.40
N LEU A 187 25.29 6.72 0.23
CA LEU A 187 24.80 5.43 -0.25
C LEU A 187 25.41 5.03 -1.61
N LYS A 188 25.59 5.99 -2.54
CA LYS A 188 26.30 5.76 -3.82
C LYS A 188 27.77 5.36 -3.59
N LYS A 189 28.48 5.95 -2.63
CA LYS A 189 29.87 5.56 -2.28
C LYS A 189 29.96 4.13 -1.75
N HIS A 190 28.91 3.65 -1.07
CA HIS A 190 28.79 2.25 -0.65
C HIS A 190 28.38 1.30 -1.79
N GLY A 191 28.30 1.78 -3.03
CA GLY A 191 28.04 0.98 -4.23
C GLY A 191 26.57 0.66 -4.47
N LEU A 192 25.64 1.44 -3.89
CA LEU A 192 24.20 1.30 -4.12
C LEU A 192 23.76 2.09 -5.35
N GLU A 193 22.89 1.51 -6.15
CA GLU A 193 22.28 2.15 -7.31
C GLU A 193 21.13 3.04 -6.86
N ILE A 194 21.18 4.31 -7.23
CA ILE A 194 20.19 5.34 -6.87
C ILE A 194 19.50 5.83 -8.14
N LEU A 195 18.19 5.82 -8.13
CA LEU A 195 17.31 6.38 -9.16
C LEU A 195 16.75 7.72 -8.70
N ARG A 196 16.05 8.45 -9.60
CA ARG A 196 15.40 9.71 -9.27
C ARG A 196 13.99 9.73 -9.83
N PHE A 197 12.99 9.94 -8.94
CA PHE A 197 11.60 10.03 -9.29
C PHE A 197 11.03 11.41 -9.01
N LYS A 198 9.85 11.65 -9.59
CA LYS A 198 9.06 12.86 -9.39
C LYS A 198 7.65 12.50 -8.97
N THR A 199 7.15 13.19 -7.95
CA THR A 199 5.73 13.22 -7.63
C THR A 199 5.25 14.67 -7.54
N GLY A 200 3.98 14.88 -7.18
CA GLY A 200 3.42 16.22 -7.02
C GLY A 200 2.21 16.21 -6.13
N THR A 201 1.81 17.38 -5.70
CA THR A 201 0.62 17.60 -4.88
C THR A 201 -0.17 18.79 -5.41
N PRO A 202 -1.50 18.81 -5.31
CA PRO A 202 -2.31 19.96 -5.67
C PRO A 202 -2.26 21.07 -4.63
N SER A 203 -2.81 22.22 -4.98
CA SER A 203 -2.98 23.36 -4.09
C SER A 203 -3.86 23.01 -2.89
N ARG A 204 -3.63 23.67 -1.77
CA ARG A 204 -4.56 23.76 -0.65
C ARG A 204 -5.23 25.12 -0.68
N VAL A 205 -6.52 25.13 -0.50
CA VAL A 205 -7.36 26.31 -0.58
C VAL A 205 -8.17 26.54 0.69
N ASP A 206 -8.52 27.79 0.98
CA ASP A 206 -9.34 28.15 2.13
C ASP A 206 -10.82 27.86 1.83
N ARG A 207 -11.46 26.97 2.59
CA ARG A 207 -12.87 26.63 2.49
C ARG A 207 -13.79 27.87 2.48
N ARG A 208 -13.43 28.90 3.21
CA ARG A 208 -14.23 30.15 3.33
C ARG A 208 -14.27 30.96 2.03
N SER A 209 -13.38 30.65 1.08
CA SER A 209 -13.31 31.28 -0.24
C SER A 209 -13.93 30.40 -1.35
N LEU A 210 -14.59 29.32 -1.00
CA LEU A 210 -15.24 28.41 -1.93
C LEU A 210 -16.78 28.57 -1.84
N HIS A 211 -17.43 28.50 -2.98
CA HIS A 211 -18.89 28.46 -3.14
C HIS A 211 -19.33 27.01 -3.26
N LEU A 212 -19.44 26.32 -2.11
CA LEU A 212 -19.70 24.86 -2.05
C LEU A 212 -21.10 24.48 -2.57
N GLU A 213 -22.06 25.40 -2.54
CA GLU A 213 -23.41 25.24 -3.09
C GLU A 213 -23.44 25.03 -4.61
N GLY A 214 -22.37 25.38 -5.30
CA GLY A 214 -22.17 25.13 -6.73
C GLY A 214 -21.55 23.79 -7.07
N MET A 215 -21.28 22.95 -6.07
CA MET A 215 -20.62 21.65 -6.21
C MET A 215 -21.55 20.50 -5.84
N GLU A 216 -21.28 19.30 -6.38
CA GLU A 216 -22.02 18.09 -5.98
C GLU A 216 -21.54 17.61 -4.60
N LEU A 217 -22.48 17.37 -3.70
CA LEU A 217 -22.17 16.87 -2.36
C LEU A 217 -21.81 15.38 -2.42
N GLU A 218 -20.67 15.01 -1.84
CA GLU A 218 -20.19 13.64 -1.71
C GLU A 218 -20.24 13.21 -0.25
N GLU A 219 -21.33 12.51 0.14
CA GLU A 219 -21.54 12.01 1.50
C GLU A 219 -20.76 10.70 1.74
N GLY A 220 -20.51 10.41 3.02
CA GLY A 220 -20.01 9.10 3.44
C GLY A 220 -21.09 8.02 3.35
N ASP A 221 -20.68 6.76 3.41
CA ASP A 221 -21.62 5.65 3.42
C ASP A 221 -22.38 5.58 4.76
N PRO A 222 -23.66 5.22 4.76
CA PRO A 222 -24.42 5.05 5.99
C PRO A 222 -24.01 3.83 6.81
N GLU A 223 -23.36 2.84 6.16
CA GLU A 223 -22.87 1.64 6.84
C GLU A 223 -21.61 1.94 7.65
N ASN A 224 -21.56 1.37 8.85
CA ASN A 224 -20.46 1.55 9.77
C ASN A 224 -19.26 0.67 9.42
N HIS A 225 -18.43 1.11 8.48
CA HIS A 225 -17.21 0.40 8.09
C HIS A 225 -16.03 0.68 9.01
N ALA A 226 -15.09 -0.28 9.08
CA ALA A 226 -13.80 -0.13 9.72
C ALA A 226 -12.71 -0.84 8.91
N PHE A 227 -11.47 -0.35 8.97
CA PHE A 227 -10.31 -1.06 8.41
C PHE A 227 -9.86 -2.19 9.34
N SER A 228 -9.77 -1.91 10.62
CA SER A 228 -9.30 -2.88 11.60
C SER A 228 -10.45 -3.66 12.23
N PHE A 229 -10.27 -4.98 12.39
CA PHE A 229 -11.18 -5.79 13.19
C PHE A 229 -11.03 -5.52 14.71
N MET A 230 -10.00 -4.76 15.10
CA MET A 230 -9.84 -4.25 16.47
C MET A 230 -10.69 -3.02 16.74
N SER A 231 -11.13 -2.31 15.70
CA SER A 231 -11.93 -1.10 15.81
C SER A 231 -13.42 -1.42 15.98
N GLU A 232 -14.12 -0.62 16.78
CA GLU A 232 -15.57 -0.64 16.84
C GLU A 232 -16.19 -0.12 15.54
N ARG A 233 -17.20 -0.81 15.01
CA ARG A 233 -18.00 -0.33 13.86
C ARG A 233 -18.96 0.75 14.34
N LYS A 234 -18.70 1.98 13.94
CA LYS A 234 -19.51 3.15 14.29
C LYS A 234 -19.50 4.19 13.19
N ASP A 235 -20.45 5.10 13.22
CA ASP A 235 -20.47 6.24 12.30
C ASP A 235 -19.22 7.13 12.50
N ARG A 236 -18.49 7.33 11.41
CA ARG A 236 -17.30 8.20 11.33
C ARG A 236 -17.50 9.40 10.40
N ASN A 237 -18.70 9.55 9.84
CA ASN A 237 -19.01 10.61 8.88
C ASN A 237 -19.28 11.95 9.58
N LYS A 238 -18.24 12.76 9.73
CA LYS A 238 -18.28 14.07 10.42
C LYS A 238 -18.14 15.25 9.44
N ARG A 239 -17.62 15.01 8.25
CA ARG A 239 -17.42 15.99 7.18
C ARG A 239 -17.69 15.33 5.84
N ASN A 240 -18.22 16.12 4.91
CA ASN A 240 -18.42 15.71 3.53
C ASN A 240 -17.29 16.17 2.65
N CYS A 241 -17.16 15.53 1.50
CA CYS A 241 -16.35 16.00 0.37
C CYS A 241 -17.28 16.61 -0.69
N TRP A 242 -16.71 17.28 -1.67
CA TRP A 242 -17.45 17.89 -2.78
C TRP A 242 -16.81 17.51 -4.10
N LEU A 243 -17.64 17.40 -5.11
CA LEU A 243 -17.25 17.10 -6.47
C LEU A 243 -17.50 18.31 -7.35
N THR A 244 -16.51 18.68 -8.15
CA THR A 244 -16.59 19.69 -9.20
C THR A 244 -15.77 19.25 -10.41
N TYR A 245 -15.69 20.11 -11.44
CA TYR A 245 -15.04 19.76 -12.70
C TYR A 245 -14.23 20.93 -13.24
N THR A 246 -13.14 20.63 -13.95
CA THR A 246 -12.52 21.59 -14.86
C THR A 246 -13.47 21.86 -16.02
N ASN A 247 -13.20 22.89 -16.80
CA ASN A 247 -13.94 23.26 -17.99
C ASN A 247 -12.99 23.71 -19.11
N GLU A 248 -13.53 24.07 -20.26
CA GLU A 248 -12.75 24.50 -21.43
C GLU A 248 -11.84 25.70 -21.13
N LYS A 249 -12.35 26.72 -20.41
CA LYS A 249 -11.54 27.87 -19.99
C LYS A 249 -10.35 27.47 -19.12
N THR A 250 -10.57 26.51 -18.21
CA THR A 250 -9.48 25.92 -17.39
C THR A 250 -8.42 25.30 -18.28
N HIS A 251 -8.87 24.51 -19.29
CA HIS A 251 -7.97 23.81 -20.21
C HIS A 251 -7.22 24.77 -21.13
N ASP A 252 -7.86 25.85 -21.61
CA ASP A 252 -7.23 26.83 -22.46
C ASP A 252 -6.10 27.56 -21.74
N ILE A 253 -6.33 28.04 -20.50
CA ILE A 253 -5.28 28.64 -19.68
C ILE A 253 -4.09 27.68 -19.51
N ILE A 254 -4.35 26.39 -19.28
CA ILE A 254 -3.30 25.39 -19.13
C ILE A 254 -2.54 25.20 -20.45
N ARG A 255 -3.23 25.12 -21.61
CA ARG A 255 -2.61 24.94 -22.92
C ARG A 255 -1.75 26.16 -23.30
N GLU A 256 -2.27 27.38 -23.10
CA GLU A 256 -1.54 28.64 -23.39
C GLU A 256 -0.25 28.76 -22.57
N ASN A 257 -0.22 28.17 -21.36
CA ASN A 257 0.91 28.25 -20.47
C ASN A 257 1.72 26.95 -20.40
N ILE A 258 1.50 25.97 -21.30
CA ILE A 258 2.10 24.64 -21.21
C ILE A 258 3.63 24.68 -21.18
N MET A 259 4.27 25.59 -21.92
CA MET A 259 5.72 25.74 -21.94
C MET A 259 6.29 26.39 -20.67
N ARG A 260 5.43 26.91 -19.79
CA ARG A 260 5.81 27.40 -18.45
C ARG A 260 5.74 26.27 -17.40
N ALA A 261 5.18 25.11 -17.75
CA ALA A 261 5.20 23.93 -16.88
C ALA A 261 6.60 23.31 -16.90
N PRO A 262 7.26 23.11 -15.75
CA PRO A 262 8.65 22.65 -15.65
C PRO A 262 8.95 21.36 -16.41
N LYS A 263 7.99 20.44 -16.48
CA LYS A 263 8.11 19.19 -17.23
C LYS A 263 8.25 19.44 -18.73
N TYR A 264 7.41 20.31 -19.29
CA TYR A 264 7.42 20.64 -20.72
C TYR A 264 8.56 21.59 -21.09
N ALA A 265 9.05 22.35 -20.12
CA ALA A 265 10.24 23.18 -20.25
C ALA A 265 11.56 22.41 -20.07
N GLY A 266 11.52 21.07 -19.86
CA GLY A 266 12.71 20.22 -19.72
C GLY A 266 13.47 20.41 -18.39
N LYS A 267 12.85 20.96 -17.35
CA LYS A 267 13.46 21.24 -16.04
C LYS A 267 13.32 20.07 -15.05
N ILE A 268 12.37 19.18 -15.28
CA ILE A 268 12.13 17.97 -14.46
C ILE A 268 12.83 16.81 -15.13
N HIS A 269 13.71 16.14 -14.40
CA HIS A 269 14.47 14.95 -14.84
C HIS A 269 13.90 13.65 -14.27
N GLY A 270 13.25 13.71 -13.11
CA GLY A 270 12.65 12.55 -12.44
C GLY A 270 11.44 12.00 -13.18
N ILE A 271 11.31 10.67 -13.20
CA ILE A 271 10.19 9.98 -13.82
C ILE A 271 8.95 10.13 -12.93
N GLY A 272 7.83 10.57 -13.52
CA GLY A 272 6.58 10.82 -12.82
C GLY A 272 5.64 9.61 -12.78
N ALA A 273 4.76 9.57 -11.77
CA ALA A 273 3.78 8.51 -11.60
C ALA A 273 2.72 8.50 -12.73
N ARG A 274 2.53 7.35 -13.38
CA ARG A 274 1.53 7.13 -14.44
C ARG A 274 0.09 7.36 -13.96
N TYR A 275 -0.22 6.94 -12.73
CA TYR A 275 -1.58 6.98 -12.16
C TYR A 275 -1.87 8.23 -11.33
N CYS A 276 -0.95 9.19 -11.28
CA CYS A 276 -1.15 10.50 -10.69
C CYS A 276 -0.59 11.58 -11.63
N PRO A 277 -1.12 11.68 -12.86
CA PRO A 277 -0.67 12.70 -13.80
C PRO A 277 -1.04 14.08 -13.27
N SER A 278 -0.19 15.05 -13.54
CA SER A 278 -0.54 16.46 -13.30
C SER A 278 -1.72 16.88 -14.17
N ILE A 279 -2.38 18.00 -13.81
CA ILE A 279 -3.52 18.48 -14.60
C ILE A 279 -3.10 18.84 -16.02
N GLU A 280 -1.93 19.43 -16.21
CA GLU A 280 -1.39 19.73 -17.53
C GLU A 280 -1.16 18.46 -18.36
N ASP A 281 -0.71 17.36 -17.75
CA ASP A 281 -0.59 16.05 -18.43
C ASP A 281 -1.96 15.49 -18.85
N LYS A 282 -3.01 15.67 -18.02
CA LYS A 282 -4.36 15.24 -18.36
C LYS A 282 -4.92 16.02 -19.54
N VAL A 283 -4.77 17.37 -19.52
CA VAL A 283 -5.27 18.25 -20.58
C VAL A 283 -4.59 17.96 -21.92
N VAL A 284 -3.29 17.61 -21.91
CA VAL A 284 -2.56 17.27 -23.14
C VAL A 284 -2.90 15.85 -23.62
N ARG A 285 -2.90 14.86 -22.73
CA ARG A 285 -3.10 13.45 -23.11
C ARG A 285 -4.54 13.10 -23.45
N PHE A 286 -5.50 13.80 -22.85
CA PHE A 286 -6.94 13.59 -23.03
C PHE A 286 -7.59 14.86 -23.55
N ALA A 287 -7.04 15.38 -24.64
CA ALA A 287 -7.48 16.65 -25.26
C ALA A 287 -8.93 16.59 -25.79
N ASP A 288 -9.48 15.40 -25.97
CA ASP A 288 -10.86 15.11 -26.36
C ASP A 288 -11.86 15.22 -25.19
N LYS A 289 -11.39 15.39 -23.95
CA LYS A 289 -12.24 15.53 -22.78
C LYS A 289 -12.52 17.00 -22.47
N ASP A 290 -13.79 17.34 -22.40
CA ASP A 290 -14.26 18.71 -22.11
C ASP A 290 -14.05 19.09 -20.64
N ARG A 291 -13.94 18.09 -19.76
CA ARG A 291 -13.78 18.28 -18.31
C ARG A 291 -13.05 17.12 -17.62
N HIS A 292 -12.41 17.42 -16.52
CA HIS A 292 -11.81 16.45 -15.58
C HIS A 292 -12.45 16.61 -14.21
N GLN A 293 -12.74 15.47 -13.58
CA GLN A 293 -13.32 15.38 -12.25
C GLN A 293 -12.32 15.83 -11.18
N LEU A 294 -12.81 16.61 -10.21
CA LEU A 294 -12.06 17.12 -9.07
C LEU A 294 -12.81 16.85 -7.79
N PHE A 295 -12.09 16.40 -6.75
CA PHE A 295 -12.65 16.31 -5.40
C PHE A 295 -12.07 17.40 -4.52
N VAL A 296 -12.94 18.06 -3.76
CA VAL A 296 -12.58 19.06 -2.76
C VAL A 296 -12.77 18.40 -1.39
N GLU A 297 -11.65 18.15 -0.74
CA GLU A 297 -11.57 17.27 0.42
C GLU A 297 -11.06 18.02 1.66
N PRO A 298 -11.73 17.92 2.83
CA PRO A 298 -11.24 18.56 4.05
C PRO A 298 -9.94 17.89 4.52
N GLU A 299 -8.96 18.69 4.91
CA GLU A 299 -7.70 18.19 5.49
C GLU A 299 -7.81 17.85 6.99
N GLY A 300 -8.90 18.21 7.64
CA GLY A 300 -9.18 17.91 9.04
C GLY A 300 -10.47 18.57 9.54
N LEU A 301 -10.77 18.33 10.82
CA LEU A 301 -11.96 18.89 11.49
C LEU A 301 -11.72 20.34 11.94
N ASP A 302 -10.52 20.65 12.39
CA ASP A 302 -10.16 21.91 13.04
C ASP A 302 -9.39 22.86 12.08
N THR A 303 -9.56 22.71 10.78
CA THR A 303 -8.92 23.54 9.76
C THR A 303 -9.90 23.94 8.68
N THR A 304 -9.65 25.09 8.04
CA THR A 304 -10.34 25.53 6.80
C THR A 304 -9.61 25.07 5.55
N GLU A 305 -8.50 24.36 5.68
CA GLU A 305 -7.68 23.90 4.57
C GLU A 305 -8.38 22.77 3.81
N MET A 306 -8.54 22.96 2.49
CA MET A 306 -9.15 21.98 1.59
C MET A 306 -8.14 21.50 0.56
N TYR A 307 -8.08 20.20 0.35
CA TYR A 307 -7.27 19.54 -0.66
C TYR A 307 -8.04 19.46 -1.99
N VAL A 308 -7.42 19.86 -3.10
CA VAL A 308 -8.07 19.85 -4.43
C VAL A 308 -7.58 18.67 -5.25
N GLN A 309 -8.12 17.47 -4.96
CA GLN A 309 -7.71 16.24 -5.64
C GLN A 309 -8.00 16.34 -7.15
N GLY A 310 -6.99 15.99 -7.94
CA GLY A 310 -7.09 16.02 -9.40
C GLY A 310 -6.37 17.21 -10.05
N MET A 311 -6.01 18.25 -9.26
CA MET A 311 -5.34 19.46 -9.70
C MET A 311 -3.84 19.51 -9.36
N SER A 312 -3.18 18.36 -9.23
CA SER A 312 -1.72 18.33 -9.05
C SER A 312 -1.03 19.03 -10.24
N THR A 313 -0.13 19.96 -9.96
CA THR A 313 0.61 20.72 -10.97
C THR A 313 1.92 21.25 -10.42
N SER A 314 2.82 21.62 -11.31
CA SER A 314 4.02 22.42 -11.00
C SER A 314 4.08 23.74 -11.76
N MET A 315 2.98 24.16 -12.37
CA MET A 315 2.90 25.45 -13.07
C MET A 315 3.16 26.63 -12.14
N PRO A 316 3.58 27.81 -12.67
CA PRO A 316 3.76 29.02 -11.88
C PRO A 316 2.51 29.43 -11.11
N ILE A 317 2.67 30.13 -10.00
CA ILE A 317 1.57 30.48 -9.07
C ILE A 317 0.50 31.33 -9.75
N ASP A 318 0.89 32.29 -10.63
CA ASP A 318 -0.04 33.12 -11.40
C ASP A 318 -0.96 32.24 -12.28
N VAL A 319 -0.41 31.24 -12.94
CA VAL A 319 -1.17 30.27 -13.75
C VAL A 319 -2.07 29.42 -12.88
N GLN A 320 -1.59 28.98 -11.71
CA GLN A 320 -2.41 28.22 -10.76
C GLN A 320 -3.66 29.00 -10.32
N TYR A 321 -3.52 30.27 -9.95
CA TYR A 321 -4.66 31.14 -9.65
C TYR A 321 -5.58 31.34 -10.84
N ALA A 322 -5.01 31.57 -12.03
CA ALA A 322 -5.78 31.83 -13.24
C ALA A 322 -6.72 30.67 -13.59
N PHE A 323 -6.21 29.44 -13.63
CA PHE A 323 -7.06 28.29 -13.94
C PHE A 323 -7.99 27.88 -12.78
N LEU A 324 -7.55 27.99 -11.50
CA LEU A 324 -8.41 27.65 -10.37
C LEU A 324 -9.69 28.50 -10.36
N ARG A 325 -9.59 29.78 -10.62
CA ARG A 325 -10.74 30.71 -10.65
C ARG A 325 -11.73 30.45 -11.77
N THR A 326 -11.43 29.60 -12.73
CA THR A 326 -12.36 29.20 -13.78
C THR A 326 -13.21 27.98 -13.39
N ILE A 327 -12.88 27.30 -12.29
CA ILE A 327 -13.56 26.09 -11.83
C ILE A 327 -14.83 26.49 -11.07
N PRO A 328 -15.99 25.86 -11.34
CA PRO A 328 -17.22 26.14 -10.61
C PRO A 328 -17.03 26.00 -9.09
N GLY A 329 -17.41 27.06 -8.36
CA GLY A 329 -17.25 27.16 -6.91
C GLY A 329 -15.88 27.66 -6.43
N PHE A 330 -14.96 28.01 -7.34
CA PHE A 330 -13.62 28.52 -7.03
C PHE A 330 -13.39 29.97 -7.47
N GLU A 331 -14.44 30.71 -7.83
CA GLU A 331 -14.36 32.05 -8.40
C GLU A 331 -13.55 33.00 -7.52
N ASP A 332 -13.74 32.94 -6.20
CA ASP A 332 -13.07 33.78 -5.19
C ASP A 332 -11.95 33.04 -4.43
N VAL A 333 -11.44 31.92 -4.98
CA VAL A 333 -10.51 31.03 -4.29
C VAL A 333 -9.28 31.75 -3.73
N LYS A 334 -8.95 31.44 -2.48
CA LYS A 334 -7.72 31.82 -1.81
C LYS A 334 -6.87 30.58 -1.58
N MET A 335 -5.70 30.57 -2.21
CA MET A 335 -4.75 29.48 -2.07
C MET A 335 -3.97 29.64 -0.75
N MET A 336 -4.01 28.63 0.11
CA MET A 336 -3.24 28.58 1.35
C MET A 336 -1.84 28.01 1.12
N ARG A 337 -1.71 27.01 0.22
CA ARG A 337 -0.44 26.43 -0.21
C ARG A 337 -0.49 26.20 -1.72
N PRO A 338 0.55 26.57 -2.48
CA PRO A 338 0.60 26.26 -3.90
C PRO A 338 0.76 24.77 -4.16
N ALA A 339 0.31 24.34 -5.33
CA ALA A 339 0.70 23.05 -5.88
C ALA A 339 2.18 23.08 -6.26
N TYR A 340 2.85 21.92 -6.15
CA TYR A 340 4.26 21.78 -6.53
C TYR A 340 4.57 20.37 -7.01
N ALA A 341 5.64 20.25 -7.79
CA ALA A 341 6.31 18.97 -7.99
C ALA A 341 7.48 18.82 -7.01
N ILE A 342 7.77 17.58 -6.62
CA ILE A 342 8.96 17.24 -5.87
C ILE A 342 9.72 16.11 -6.59
N GLU A 343 10.99 16.33 -6.84
CA GLU A 343 11.95 15.30 -7.24
C GLU A 343 12.70 14.79 -6.01
N TYR A 344 13.00 13.51 -5.99
CA TYR A 344 13.73 12.86 -4.88
C TYR A 344 14.48 11.62 -5.36
N ASP A 345 15.55 11.28 -4.64
CA ASP A 345 16.32 10.08 -4.89
C ASP A 345 15.72 8.86 -4.17
N LEU A 346 15.96 7.66 -4.72
CA LEU A 346 15.49 6.38 -4.20
C LEU A 346 16.46 5.27 -4.58
N LEU A 347 16.42 4.14 -3.86
CA LEU A 347 17.16 2.94 -4.22
C LEU A 347 16.48 2.22 -5.39
N ASP A 348 17.27 1.66 -6.32
CA ASP A 348 16.73 0.70 -7.28
C ASP A 348 16.27 -0.56 -6.53
N PRO A 349 14.95 -0.90 -6.53
CA PRO A 349 14.44 -2.03 -5.77
C PRO A 349 14.92 -3.40 -6.27
N LEU A 350 15.51 -3.47 -7.45
CA LEU A 350 16.16 -4.70 -7.95
C LEU A 350 17.41 -5.11 -7.14
N GLN A 351 17.87 -4.26 -6.23
CA GLN A 351 18.95 -4.55 -5.27
C GLN A 351 18.49 -5.22 -4.00
N LEU A 352 17.18 -5.51 -3.86
CA LEU A 352 16.59 -6.02 -2.63
C LEU A 352 16.18 -7.49 -2.77
N TYR A 353 16.35 -8.22 -1.68
CA TYR A 353 15.70 -9.52 -1.50
C TYR A 353 14.18 -9.34 -1.23
N PRO A 354 13.35 -10.38 -1.33
CA PRO A 354 11.95 -10.34 -0.91
C PRO A 354 11.73 -10.00 0.58
N THR A 355 12.77 -10.08 1.39
CA THR A 355 12.82 -9.59 2.77
C THR A 355 12.99 -8.08 2.89
N LEU A 356 13.20 -7.39 1.76
CA LEU A 356 13.59 -5.98 1.63
C LEU A 356 14.99 -5.67 2.18
N GLU A 357 15.81 -6.67 2.43
CA GLU A 357 17.24 -6.51 2.72
C GLU A 357 18.03 -6.25 1.43
N VAL A 358 19.03 -5.37 1.48
CA VAL A 358 19.91 -5.04 0.36
C VAL A 358 20.86 -6.20 0.09
N ILE A 359 20.87 -6.71 -1.15
CA ILE A 359 21.65 -7.88 -1.56
C ILE A 359 23.14 -7.71 -1.30
N LYS A 360 23.69 -6.54 -1.68
CA LYS A 360 25.12 -6.24 -1.58
C LYS A 360 25.59 -5.83 -0.18
N LEU A 361 24.68 -5.47 0.71
CA LEU A 361 25.01 -4.90 2.01
C LEU A 361 24.14 -5.51 3.12
N PRO A 362 24.47 -6.70 3.60
CA PRO A 362 23.74 -7.36 4.69
C PRO A 362 23.59 -6.46 5.90
N GLY A 363 22.42 -6.52 6.57
CA GLY A 363 22.07 -5.66 7.69
C GLY A 363 21.42 -4.32 7.28
N LEU A 364 21.44 -3.96 5.99
CA LEU A 364 20.71 -2.81 5.46
C LEU A 364 19.41 -3.27 4.82
N TYR A 365 18.30 -2.61 5.17
CA TYR A 365 16.97 -2.78 4.57
C TYR A 365 16.48 -1.45 3.98
N SER A 366 15.53 -1.52 3.05
CA SER A 366 14.87 -0.31 2.53
C SER A 366 13.38 -0.55 2.38
N ALA A 367 12.55 0.44 2.70
CA ALA A 367 11.11 0.32 2.65
C ALA A 367 10.40 1.63 2.28
N GLY A 368 9.28 1.52 1.57
CA GLY A 368 8.42 2.64 1.21
C GLY A 368 8.80 3.32 -0.09
N GLN A 369 8.64 4.64 -0.15
CA GLN A 369 8.95 5.41 -1.37
C GLN A 369 10.44 5.39 -1.74
N SER A 370 11.30 5.13 -0.79
CA SER A 370 12.73 4.87 -1.03
C SER A 370 13.00 3.64 -1.91
N ASN A 371 11.99 2.81 -2.17
CA ASN A 371 12.02 1.67 -3.10
C ASN A 371 11.19 1.91 -4.38
N GLY A 372 10.82 3.16 -4.67
CA GLY A 372 10.10 3.52 -5.89
C GLY A 372 8.59 3.30 -5.86
N THR A 373 7.97 3.11 -4.71
CA THR A 373 6.50 3.11 -4.59
C THR A 373 5.95 4.53 -4.42
N SER A 374 4.65 4.70 -4.66
CA SER A 374 3.96 5.98 -4.49
C SER A 374 2.60 5.74 -3.82
N GLY A 375 2.57 5.85 -2.49
CA GLY A 375 1.38 5.74 -1.65
C GLY A 375 1.71 5.38 -0.22
N TYR A 376 0.84 5.81 0.70
CA TYR A 376 1.03 5.58 2.15
C TYR A 376 0.92 4.10 2.51
N GLU A 377 -0.01 3.40 1.87
CA GLU A 377 -0.32 2.01 2.13
C GLU A 377 0.78 1.08 1.59
N GLU A 378 1.33 1.38 0.41
CA GLU A 378 2.49 0.68 -0.13
C GLU A 378 3.73 0.88 0.75
N ALA A 379 3.89 2.08 1.29
CA ALA A 379 5.00 2.39 2.19
C ALA A 379 4.86 1.63 3.52
N ALA A 380 3.68 1.68 4.13
CA ALA A 380 3.36 0.97 5.37
C ALA A 380 3.56 -0.55 5.23
N ALA A 381 3.07 -1.14 4.15
CA ALA A 381 3.22 -2.57 3.86
C ALA A 381 4.69 -3.01 3.77
N GLN A 382 5.52 -2.22 3.07
CA GLN A 382 6.96 -2.50 2.98
C GLN A 382 7.65 -2.30 4.33
N GLY A 383 7.30 -1.23 5.06
CA GLY A 383 7.84 -1.00 6.40
C GLY A 383 7.59 -2.18 7.33
N LEU A 384 6.35 -2.66 7.36
CA LEU A 384 5.96 -3.84 8.15
C LEU A 384 6.81 -5.07 7.78
N VAL A 385 6.94 -5.37 6.49
CA VAL A 385 7.75 -6.52 6.00
C VAL A 385 9.22 -6.37 6.37
N ALA A 386 9.81 -5.18 6.22
CA ALA A 386 11.21 -4.93 6.57
C ALA A 386 11.44 -5.06 8.07
N GLY A 387 10.56 -4.49 8.90
CA GLY A 387 10.63 -4.59 10.36
C GLY A 387 10.52 -6.03 10.86
N ILE A 388 9.57 -6.80 10.34
CA ILE A 388 9.41 -8.23 10.63
C ILE A 388 10.70 -8.99 10.29
N ASN A 389 11.21 -8.84 9.08
CA ASN A 389 12.37 -9.61 8.63
C ASN A 389 13.68 -9.20 9.33
N ALA A 390 13.85 -7.93 9.66
CA ALA A 390 14.96 -7.49 10.50
C ALA A 390 14.92 -8.15 11.89
N ALA A 391 13.75 -8.16 12.54
CA ALA A 391 13.56 -8.82 13.83
C ALA A 391 13.80 -10.34 13.77
N LEU A 392 13.21 -11.03 12.80
CA LEU A 392 13.38 -12.47 12.63
C LEU A 392 14.85 -12.85 12.38
N LYS A 393 15.55 -12.08 11.53
CA LYS A 393 16.98 -12.31 11.28
C LYS A 393 17.83 -12.16 12.53
N ILE A 394 17.56 -11.14 13.36
CA ILE A 394 18.23 -10.93 14.64
C ILE A 394 17.97 -12.09 15.61
N GLN A 395 16.76 -12.64 15.59
CA GLN A 395 16.35 -13.79 16.39
C GLN A 395 16.85 -15.13 15.85
N GLY A 396 17.51 -15.17 14.69
CA GLY A 396 17.98 -16.40 14.04
C GLY A 396 16.85 -17.28 13.50
N LYS A 397 15.69 -16.70 13.19
CA LYS A 397 14.51 -17.36 12.64
C LYS A 397 14.46 -17.26 11.11
N ASP A 398 13.65 -18.13 10.50
CA ASP A 398 13.42 -18.11 9.06
C ASP A 398 12.77 -16.79 8.59
N PRO A 399 13.09 -16.32 7.37
CA PRO A 399 12.53 -15.10 6.83
C PRO A 399 11.01 -15.22 6.57
N PHE A 400 10.29 -14.14 6.82
CA PHE A 400 8.87 -13.99 6.51
C PHE A 400 8.69 -13.46 5.09
N ILE A 401 8.28 -14.30 4.18
CA ILE A 401 8.04 -13.96 2.77
C ILE A 401 6.61 -14.37 2.42
N LEU A 402 5.81 -13.40 2.01
CA LEU A 402 4.46 -13.62 1.52
C LEU A 402 4.48 -13.87 0.01
N ALA A 403 3.87 -14.96 -0.41
CA ALA A 403 3.71 -15.25 -1.84
C ALA A 403 2.61 -14.38 -2.46
N ARG A 404 2.64 -14.19 -3.79
CA ARG A 404 1.66 -13.41 -4.55
C ARG A 404 0.21 -13.87 -4.37
N HIS A 405 -0.01 -15.14 -4.09
CA HIS A 405 -1.33 -15.72 -3.86
C HIS A 405 -1.80 -15.68 -2.40
N GLU A 406 -0.93 -15.26 -1.49
CA GLU A 406 -1.24 -15.15 -0.06
C GLU A 406 -1.64 -13.73 0.32
N ALA A 407 -1.05 -12.71 -0.34
CA ALA A 407 -1.29 -11.31 -0.01
C ALA A 407 -1.01 -10.36 -1.19
N TYR A 408 -1.69 -9.22 -1.21
CA TYR A 408 -1.32 -8.07 -2.03
C TYR A 408 0.06 -7.53 -1.64
N ILE A 409 0.42 -7.60 -0.35
CA ILE A 409 1.77 -7.29 0.14
C ILE A 409 2.80 -8.18 -0.57
N GLY A 410 2.51 -9.48 -0.71
CA GLY A 410 3.36 -10.40 -1.45
C GLY A 410 3.51 -10.03 -2.93
N SER A 411 2.40 -9.64 -3.58
CA SER A 411 2.43 -9.15 -4.97
C SER A 411 3.22 -7.85 -5.12
N LEU A 412 3.08 -6.92 -4.16
CA LEU A 412 3.82 -5.65 -4.12
C LEU A 412 5.32 -5.88 -4.03
N VAL A 413 5.76 -6.67 -3.05
CA VAL A 413 7.18 -6.94 -2.82
C VAL A 413 7.78 -7.71 -3.99
N ASP A 414 7.11 -8.76 -4.49
CA ASP A 414 7.58 -9.53 -5.63
C ASP A 414 7.73 -8.67 -6.90
N ASP A 415 6.75 -7.78 -7.21
CA ASP A 415 6.85 -6.87 -8.35
C ASP A 415 8.08 -5.94 -8.22
N LEU A 416 8.33 -5.37 -7.04
CA LEU A 416 9.47 -4.48 -6.81
C LEU A 416 10.81 -5.18 -7.02
N VAL A 417 11.00 -6.34 -6.39
CA VAL A 417 12.32 -7.02 -6.40
C VAL A 417 12.58 -7.83 -7.68
N THR A 418 11.56 -8.08 -8.51
CA THR A 418 11.72 -8.84 -9.77
C THR A 418 11.61 -7.99 -11.02
N LYS A 419 10.72 -7.00 -11.02
CA LYS A 419 10.45 -6.13 -12.17
C LYS A 419 11.10 -4.75 -12.04
N GLY A 420 11.46 -4.37 -10.80
CA GLY A 420 11.95 -3.03 -10.52
C GLY A 420 10.84 -1.97 -10.56
N ALA A 421 11.26 -0.72 -10.64
CA ALA A 421 10.38 0.43 -10.73
C ALA A 421 10.88 1.39 -11.83
N ASP A 422 10.35 1.23 -13.05
CA ASP A 422 10.63 2.16 -14.15
C ASP A 422 9.86 3.48 -13.99
N GLU A 423 8.81 3.48 -13.19
CA GLU A 423 7.98 4.62 -12.79
C GLU A 423 7.49 4.41 -11.35
N PRO A 424 7.06 5.47 -10.61
CA PRO A 424 6.53 5.30 -9.28
C PRO A 424 5.40 4.26 -9.23
N TYR A 425 5.70 3.13 -8.55
CA TYR A 425 4.81 1.98 -8.48
C TYR A 425 3.60 2.29 -7.60
N ARG A 426 2.42 1.86 -8.04
CA ARG A 426 1.18 1.86 -7.26
C ARG A 426 0.52 0.50 -7.29
N MET A 427 0.08 0.05 -6.12
CA MET A 427 -0.75 -1.14 -6.03
C MET A 427 -2.17 -0.84 -6.56
N MET A 428 -2.58 -1.66 -7.52
CA MET A 428 -3.91 -1.66 -8.11
C MET A 428 -4.44 -3.09 -8.08
N THR A 429 -5.76 -3.26 -8.02
CA THR A 429 -6.37 -4.60 -8.05
C THR A 429 -6.02 -5.40 -9.31
N SER A 430 -5.69 -4.73 -10.41
CA SER A 430 -5.25 -5.35 -11.66
C SER A 430 -3.85 -5.99 -11.59
N ARG A 431 -3.04 -5.68 -10.59
CA ARG A 431 -1.70 -6.26 -10.43
C ARG A 431 -1.71 -7.64 -9.76
N SER A 432 -2.81 -8.02 -9.12
CA SER A 432 -2.98 -9.36 -8.57
C SER A 432 -3.74 -10.26 -9.53
N GLU A 433 -3.22 -11.45 -9.74
CA GLU A 433 -3.83 -12.55 -10.49
C GLU A 433 -4.95 -13.24 -9.69
N TYR A 434 -4.96 -13.07 -8.35
CA TYR A 434 -5.77 -13.84 -7.41
C TYR A 434 -6.79 -12.98 -6.65
N ARG A 435 -7.42 -12.00 -7.31
CA ARG A 435 -8.28 -10.97 -6.69
C ARG A 435 -9.45 -11.49 -5.86
N LEU A 436 -10.03 -12.65 -6.24
CA LEU A 436 -11.15 -13.24 -5.49
C LEU A 436 -10.69 -14.00 -4.24
N ILE A 437 -9.44 -14.48 -4.22
CA ILE A 437 -8.84 -15.07 -3.03
C ILE A 437 -8.37 -13.95 -2.09
N LEU A 438 -7.77 -12.88 -2.65
CA LEU A 438 -7.14 -11.79 -1.90
C LEU A 438 -8.08 -10.60 -1.70
N ARG A 439 -9.29 -10.84 -1.18
CA ARG A 439 -10.23 -9.76 -0.88
C ARG A 439 -9.82 -8.99 0.37
N GLN A 440 -10.28 -7.75 0.48
CA GLN A 440 -10.05 -6.95 1.70
C GLN A 440 -10.83 -7.49 2.91
N ASP A 441 -12.00 -8.11 2.69
CA ASP A 441 -12.88 -8.63 3.73
C ASP A 441 -12.30 -9.86 4.45
N ASN A 442 -11.46 -10.65 3.79
CA ASN A 442 -10.89 -11.89 4.33
C ASN A 442 -9.39 -11.80 4.68
N ALA A 443 -8.83 -10.61 4.78
CA ALA A 443 -7.40 -10.44 5.06
C ALA A 443 -6.99 -11.05 6.41
N ASP A 444 -7.82 -10.89 7.42
CA ASP A 444 -7.63 -11.45 8.76
C ASP A 444 -7.61 -12.98 8.76
N LEU A 445 -8.57 -13.63 8.07
CA LEU A 445 -8.62 -15.09 7.94
C LEU A 445 -7.39 -15.67 7.22
N ARG A 446 -6.76 -14.90 6.33
CA ARG A 446 -5.57 -15.34 5.59
C ARG A 446 -4.26 -15.13 6.36
N LEU A 447 -4.15 -14.07 7.15
CA LEU A 447 -2.85 -13.54 7.60
C LEU A 447 -2.68 -13.45 9.12
N THR A 448 -3.75 -13.37 9.92
CA THR A 448 -3.60 -13.12 11.37
C THR A 448 -2.90 -14.27 12.10
N GLU A 449 -3.18 -15.51 11.73
CA GLU A 449 -2.47 -16.68 12.29
C GLU A 449 -0.96 -16.63 11.96
N LYS A 450 -0.61 -16.16 10.76
CA LYS A 450 0.81 -15.97 10.37
C LYS A 450 1.45 -14.87 11.21
N GLY A 451 0.77 -13.72 11.37
CA GLY A 451 1.24 -12.63 12.22
C GLY A 451 1.46 -13.05 13.68
N HIS A 452 0.57 -13.90 14.21
CA HIS A 452 0.71 -14.47 15.55
C HIS A 452 1.89 -15.45 15.64
N SER A 453 2.05 -16.34 14.65
CA SER A 453 3.12 -17.35 14.65
C SER A 453 4.53 -16.76 14.63
N ILE A 454 4.71 -15.56 14.06
CA ILE A 454 5.99 -14.84 14.06
C ILE A 454 6.19 -13.96 15.30
N GLY A 455 5.14 -13.80 16.15
CA GLY A 455 5.19 -13.04 17.40
C GLY A 455 4.89 -11.55 17.26
N LEU A 456 4.32 -11.10 16.14
CA LEU A 456 3.91 -9.69 15.94
C LEU A 456 2.48 -9.43 16.41
N VAL A 457 1.55 -10.34 16.13
CA VAL A 457 0.17 -10.25 16.63
C VAL A 457 0.13 -10.76 18.07
N GLY A 458 -0.16 -9.85 19.02
CA GLY A 458 -0.27 -10.18 20.45
C GLY A 458 -1.55 -10.93 20.80
N GLU A 459 -1.60 -11.49 22.02
CA GLU A 459 -2.66 -12.37 22.49
C GLU A 459 -4.06 -11.74 22.44
N GLU A 460 -4.22 -10.46 22.79
CA GLU A 460 -5.51 -9.76 22.76
C GLU A 460 -6.08 -9.71 21.32
N ARG A 461 -5.25 -9.30 20.35
CA ARG A 461 -5.65 -9.24 18.93
C ARG A 461 -5.95 -10.63 18.40
N TYR A 462 -5.14 -11.62 18.78
CA TYR A 462 -5.35 -13.00 18.36
C TYR A 462 -6.62 -13.62 18.94
N ALA A 463 -6.92 -13.38 20.21
CA ALA A 463 -8.17 -13.83 20.84
C ALA A 463 -9.40 -13.25 20.14
N ARG A 464 -9.37 -11.95 19.79
CA ARG A 464 -10.46 -11.30 19.05
C ARG A 464 -10.60 -11.84 17.63
N PHE A 465 -9.48 -12.16 16.98
CA PHE A 465 -9.50 -12.84 15.69
C PHE A 465 -10.16 -14.24 15.78
N LEU A 466 -9.81 -15.04 16.79
CA LEU A 466 -10.40 -16.37 16.98
C LEU A 466 -11.92 -16.30 17.20
N GLU A 467 -12.40 -15.32 17.97
CA GLU A 467 -13.84 -15.08 18.13
C GLU A 467 -14.52 -14.76 16.80
N ARG A 468 -13.93 -13.87 16.00
CA ARG A 468 -14.42 -13.50 14.67
C ARG A 468 -14.41 -14.70 13.71
N LYS A 469 -13.32 -15.46 13.68
CA LYS A 469 -13.19 -16.70 12.88
C LYS A 469 -14.28 -17.72 13.25
N LYS A 470 -14.53 -17.90 14.54
CA LYS A 470 -15.61 -18.80 15.03
C LYS A 470 -16.98 -18.38 14.52
N LYS A 471 -17.32 -17.07 14.59
CA LYS A 471 -18.59 -16.54 14.07
C LYS A 471 -18.76 -16.80 12.57
N TYR A 472 -17.69 -16.63 11.81
CA TYR A 472 -17.68 -16.95 10.37
C TYR A 472 -17.86 -18.46 10.12
N GLU A 473 -17.15 -19.33 10.85
CA GLU A 473 -17.26 -20.79 10.73
C GLU A 473 -18.67 -21.27 11.08
N GLU A 474 -19.32 -20.72 12.11
CA GLU A 474 -20.70 -21.02 12.50
C GLU A 474 -21.69 -20.66 11.37
N ALA A 475 -21.53 -19.48 10.76
CA ALA A 475 -22.38 -19.05 9.62
C ALA A 475 -22.16 -19.94 8.40
N MET A 476 -20.90 -20.31 8.10
CA MET A 476 -20.54 -21.20 7.00
C MET A 476 -21.04 -22.64 7.22
N ASP A 477 -20.98 -23.16 8.43
CA ASP A 477 -21.50 -24.51 8.75
C ASP A 477 -23.03 -24.53 8.56
N TYR A 478 -23.73 -23.53 9.09
CA TYR A 478 -25.17 -23.42 8.90
C TYR A 478 -25.56 -23.39 7.42
N ILE A 479 -24.97 -22.51 6.63
CA ILE A 479 -25.38 -22.34 5.22
C ILE A 479 -25.09 -23.61 4.37
N ARG A 480 -24.09 -24.39 4.73
CA ARG A 480 -23.73 -25.65 4.04
C ARG A 480 -24.57 -26.86 4.48
N THR A 481 -24.99 -26.89 5.73
CA THR A 481 -25.72 -28.05 6.29
C THR A 481 -27.22 -27.91 6.21
N GLN A 482 -27.75 -26.66 6.30
CA GLN A 482 -29.19 -26.41 6.24
C GLN A 482 -29.79 -26.73 4.88
N ARG A 483 -30.98 -27.38 4.91
CA ARG A 483 -31.75 -27.72 3.72
C ARG A 483 -33.19 -27.26 3.86
N PHE A 484 -33.76 -26.80 2.76
CA PHE A 484 -35.17 -26.42 2.63
C PHE A 484 -35.90 -27.43 1.78
N THR A 485 -37.08 -27.85 2.22
CA THR A 485 -38.00 -28.73 1.46
C THR A 485 -39.04 -27.88 0.72
N PRO A 486 -39.64 -28.39 -0.39
CA PRO A 486 -40.62 -27.64 -1.18
C PRO A 486 -41.99 -27.54 -0.48
N LYS A 487 -42.04 -26.90 0.67
CA LYS A 487 -43.26 -26.55 1.38
C LYS A 487 -43.89 -25.30 0.78
N GLU A 488 -45.24 -25.23 0.83
CA GLU A 488 -45.98 -24.11 0.24
C GLU A 488 -45.55 -22.76 0.78
N GLU A 489 -45.28 -22.66 2.11
CA GLU A 489 -44.80 -21.45 2.76
C GLU A 489 -43.44 -20.99 2.22
N ILE A 490 -42.50 -21.95 2.08
CA ILE A 490 -41.16 -21.67 1.55
C ILE A 490 -41.25 -21.22 0.09
N ASN A 491 -42.06 -21.90 -0.72
CA ASN A 491 -42.19 -21.56 -2.13
C ASN A 491 -42.87 -20.20 -2.33
N ARG A 492 -43.90 -19.86 -1.56
CA ARG A 492 -44.49 -18.51 -1.57
C ARG A 492 -43.47 -17.43 -1.17
N ALA A 493 -42.66 -17.69 -0.16
CA ALA A 493 -41.60 -16.76 0.26
C ALA A 493 -40.58 -16.56 -0.88
N LEU A 494 -40.12 -17.62 -1.52
CA LEU A 494 -39.17 -17.54 -2.66
C LEU A 494 -39.76 -16.78 -3.84
N GLU A 495 -41.02 -17.07 -4.22
CA GLU A 495 -41.72 -16.35 -5.30
C GLU A 495 -41.90 -14.86 -4.98
N SER A 496 -42.21 -14.50 -3.73
CA SER A 496 -42.31 -13.10 -3.30
C SER A 496 -40.97 -12.35 -3.40
N MET A 497 -39.86 -13.05 -3.30
CA MET A 497 -38.51 -12.52 -3.49
C MET A 497 -38.06 -12.49 -4.97
N GLY A 498 -38.92 -12.92 -5.89
CA GLY A 498 -38.64 -12.93 -7.34
C GLY A 498 -37.75 -14.10 -7.79
N THR A 499 -37.66 -15.17 -6.99
CA THR A 499 -36.88 -16.37 -7.35
C THR A 499 -37.75 -17.61 -7.51
N ALA A 500 -37.24 -18.61 -8.22
CA ALA A 500 -38.00 -19.82 -8.54
C ALA A 500 -38.31 -20.67 -7.29
N PRO A 501 -39.56 -21.28 -7.22
CA PRO A 501 -39.90 -22.19 -6.13
C PRO A 501 -39.03 -23.45 -6.17
N LEU A 502 -38.97 -24.15 -5.04
CA LEU A 502 -38.26 -25.41 -4.91
C LEU A 502 -39.13 -26.55 -5.44
N THR A 503 -38.52 -27.46 -6.19
CA THR A 503 -39.15 -28.72 -6.66
C THR A 503 -38.65 -29.91 -5.85
N THR A 504 -37.49 -29.82 -5.26
CA THR A 504 -36.82 -30.84 -4.40
C THR A 504 -36.18 -30.21 -3.18
N GLY A 505 -35.75 -31.03 -2.23
CA GLY A 505 -34.98 -30.57 -1.10
C GLY A 505 -33.66 -29.92 -1.54
N THR A 506 -33.51 -28.62 -1.28
CA THR A 506 -32.39 -27.79 -1.75
C THR A 506 -31.58 -27.27 -0.59
N GLY A 507 -30.25 -27.27 -0.71
CA GLY A 507 -29.37 -26.68 0.28
C GLY A 507 -29.51 -25.16 0.38
N ALA A 508 -29.35 -24.63 1.57
CA ALA A 508 -29.40 -23.19 1.80
C ALA A 508 -28.34 -22.43 0.99
N ASP A 509 -27.15 -23.03 0.82
CA ASP A 509 -26.08 -22.53 -0.04
C ASP A 509 -26.50 -22.38 -1.50
N GLN A 510 -27.29 -23.33 -2.03
CA GLN A 510 -27.80 -23.28 -3.41
C GLN A 510 -28.87 -22.19 -3.58
N ILE A 511 -29.66 -21.92 -2.55
CA ILE A 511 -30.63 -20.83 -2.55
C ILE A 511 -29.88 -19.49 -2.51
N LEU A 512 -28.88 -19.37 -1.64
CA LEU A 512 -28.08 -18.14 -1.51
C LEU A 512 -27.30 -17.80 -2.80
N LYS A 513 -26.90 -18.79 -3.59
CA LYS A 513 -26.22 -18.59 -4.90
C LYS A 513 -27.11 -17.94 -5.95
N ARG A 514 -28.41 -17.88 -5.76
CA ARG A 514 -29.33 -17.22 -6.73
C ARG A 514 -29.11 -15.70 -6.70
N PRO A 515 -29.10 -15.01 -7.86
CA PRO A 515 -28.77 -13.59 -7.95
C PRO A 515 -29.66 -12.68 -7.07
N GLU A 516 -30.94 -13.00 -6.94
CA GLU A 516 -31.95 -12.22 -6.21
C GLU A 516 -31.84 -12.38 -4.70
N MET A 517 -31.10 -13.43 -4.24
CA MET A 517 -31.05 -13.80 -2.84
C MET A 517 -29.89 -13.13 -2.12
N THR A 518 -30.15 -12.69 -0.89
CA THR A 518 -29.16 -12.33 0.12
C THR A 518 -29.44 -13.13 1.38
N TYR A 519 -28.46 -13.28 2.27
CA TYR A 519 -28.68 -13.98 3.54
C TYR A 519 -29.73 -13.23 4.40
N TRP A 520 -29.76 -11.91 4.37
CA TRP A 520 -30.75 -11.10 5.09
C TRP A 520 -32.17 -11.38 4.65
N LYS A 521 -32.42 -11.55 3.34
CA LYS A 521 -33.70 -12.00 2.81
C LYS A 521 -34.06 -13.41 3.28
N MET A 522 -33.07 -14.31 3.32
CA MET A 522 -33.27 -15.67 3.82
C MET A 522 -33.61 -15.67 5.31
N MET A 523 -32.96 -14.82 6.09
CA MET A 523 -33.26 -14.64 7.51
C MET A 523 -34.69 -14.14 7.72
N GLU A 524 -35.09 -13.08 7.03
CA GLU A 524 -36.40 -12.46 7.17
C GLU A 524 -37.56 -13.35 6.68
N MET A 525 -37.39 -14.00 5.53
CA MET A 525 -38.47 -14.67 4.80
C MET A 525 -38.48 -16.20 4.99
N LEU A 526 -37.34 -16.81 5.26
CA LEU A 526 -37.19 -18.26 5.42
C LEU A 526 -36.92 -18.69 6.86
N GLY A 527 -36.81 -17.73 7.79
CA GLY A 527 -36.57 -17.98 9.22
C GLY A 527 -35.16 -18.50 9.52
N CYS A 528 -34.15 -18.12 8.72
CA CYS A 528 -32.76 -18.41 9.03
C CYS A 528 -32.30 -17.68 10.30
N PRO A 529 -31.37 -18.24 11.09
CA PRO A 529 -30.85 -17.58 12.30
C PRO A 529 -30.10 -16.30 11.96
N ALA A 530 -30.04 -15.37 12.91
CA ALA A 530 -29.21 -14.20 12.81
C ALA A 530 -27.76 -14.55 13.16
N PHE A 531 -26.82 -14.15 12.32
CA PHE A 531 -25.39 -14.21 12.56
C PHE A 531 -24.77 -12.82 12.58
N ASP A 532 -23.52 -12.75 12.98
CA ASP A 532 -22.74 -11.52 12.94
C ASP A 532 -22.69 -10.95 11.51
N GLU A 533 -22.86 -9.64 11.37
CA GLU A 533 -22.98 -8.97 10.07
C GLU A 533 -21.75 -9.20 9.18
N GLU A 534 -20.54 -9.08 9.74
CA GLU A 534 -19.31 -9.29 8.97
C GLU A 534 -19.14 -10.75 8.56
N ALA A 535 -19.53 -11.68 9.43
CA ALA A 535 -19.51 -13.11 9.13
C ALA A 535 -20.49 -13.44 7.99
N VAL A 536 -21.68 -12.81 7.98
CA VAL A 536 -22.67 -12.95 6.90
C VAL A 536 -22.17 -12.39 5.59
N GLU A 537 -21.61 -11.18 5.59
CA GLU A 537 -21.05 -10.56 4.38
C GLU A 537 -19.98 -11.45 3.74
N GLU A 538 -19.04 -11.96 4.52
CA GLU A 538 -17.98 -12.81 4.02
C GLU A 538 -18.47 -14.20 3.57
N MET A 539 -19.38 -14.83 4.35
CA MET A 539 -20.02 -16.08 3.98
C MET A 539 -20.77 -15.95 2.65
N GLU A 540 -21.57 -14.89 2.47
CA GLU A 540 -22.34 -14.65 1.24
C GLU A 540 -21.41 -14.53 0.03
N ILE A 541 -20.33 -13.77 0.13
CA ILE A 541 -19.34 -13.63 -0.93
C ILE A 541 -18.70 -15.00 -1.23
N THR A 542 -18.27 -15.72 -0.20
CA THR A 542 -17.60 -17.01 -0.35
C THR A 542 -18.50 -18.03 -1.03
N VAL A 543 -19.78 -18.11 -0.65
CA VAL A 543 -20.76 -19.04 -1.26
C VAL A 543 -21.09 -18.66 -2.70
N LYS A 544 -21.39 -17.39 -2.97
CA LYS A 544 -21.76 -16.94 -4.34
C LYS A 544 -20.62 -17.05 -5.34
N TYR A 545 -19.39 -16.85 -4.92
CA TYR A 545 -18.22 -16.89 -5.79
C TYR A 545 -17.40 -18.19 -5.71
N GLU A 546 -17.91 -19.22 -5.01
CA GLU A 546 -17.22 -20.50 -4.76
C GLU A 546 -16.58 -21.11 -6.00
N GLY A 547 -17.32 -21.18 -7.12
CA GLY A 547 -16.81 -21.75 -8.36
C GLY A 547 -15.65 -20.97 -8.99
N TYR A 548 -15.61 -19.66 -8.81
CA TYR A 548 -14.51 -18.81 -9.27
C TYR A 548 -13.31 -18.89 -8.32
N ILE A 549 -13.56 -18.96 -7.02
CA ILE A 549 -12.52 -19.14 -5.99
C ILE A 549 -11.80 -20.47 -6.22
N ALA A 550 -12.54 -21.56 -6.39
CA ALA A 550 -11.99 -22.89 -6.67
C ALA A 550 -11.10 -22.93 -7.94
N ARG A 551 -11.48 -22.18 -9.00
CA ARG A 551 -10.64 -22.05 -10.21
C ARG A 551 -9.33 -21.32 -9.91
N GLN A 552 -9.36 -20.23 -9.13
CA GLN A 552 -8.16 -19.50 -8.74
C GLN A 552 -7.26 -20.35 -7.85
N GLU A 553 -7.82 -21.10 -6.89
CA GLU A 553 -7.06 -22.03 -6.06
C GLU A 553 -6.39 -23.15 -6.89
N ALA A 554 -7.06 -23.66 -7.91
CA ALA A 554 -6.44 -24.62 -8.84
C ALA A 554 -5.25 -23.99 -9.59
N ALA A 555 -5.36 -22.72 -10.01
CA ALA A 555 -4.26 -21.98 -10.63
C ALA A 555 -3.10 -21.76 -9.63
N VAL A 556 -3.40 -21.42 -8.36
CA VAL A 556 -2.42 -21.32 -7.28
C VAL A 556 -1.66 -22.63 -7.10
N ARG A 557 -2.37 -23.76 -6.96
CA ARG A 557 -1.74 -25.10 -6.82
C ARG A 557 -0.82 -25.42 -8.00
N LYS A 558 -1.17 -25.02 -9.21
CA LYS A 558 -0.31 -25.20 -10.40
C LYS A 558 0.94 -24.31 -10.34
N ALA A 559 0.79 -23.04 -9.95
CA ALA A 559 1.91 -22.09 -9.84
C ALA A 559 2.85 -22.43 -8.66
N ALA A 560 2.31 -22.97 -7.56
CA ALA A 560 3.08 -23.33 -6.37
C ALA A 560 4.22 -24.33 -6.65
N ARG A 561 4.08 -25.17 -7.67
CA ARG A 561 5.15 -26.11 -8.08
C ARG A 561 6.41 -25.36 -8.55
N MET A 562 6.25 -24.26 -9.27
CA MET A 562 7.36 -23.42 -9.72
C MET A 562 7.95 -22.57 -8.59
N GLU A 563 7.09 -22.09 -7.68
CA GLU A 563 7.53 -21.34 -6.49
C GLU A 563 8.29 -22.21 -5.48
N ASN A 564 7.92 -23.47 -5.35
CA ASN A 564 8.61 -24.42 -4.47
C ASN A 564 9.93 -24.93 -5.04
N GLU A 565 10.17 -24.78 -6.34
CA GLU A 565 11.43 -25.13 -6.98
C GLU A 565 12.46 -24.04 -6.71
N LYS A 566 13.21 -24.18 -5.60
CA LYS A 566 14.19 -23.19 -5.15
C LYS A 566 15.42 -23.18 -6.06
N LEU A 567 15.92 -21.97 -6.31
CA LEU A 567 17.17 -21.72 -7.02
C LEU A 567 18.32 -21.60 -6.01
N PRO A 568 19.47 -22.26 -6.27
CA PRO A 568 20.64 -22.10 -5.42
C PRO A 568 21.12 -20.66 -5.39
N PRO A 569 21.43 -20.08 -4.22
CA PRO A 569 21.89 -18.69 -4.12
C PRO A 569 23.25 -18.47 -4.77
N ASP A 570 24.05 -19.55 -4.91
CA ASP A 570 25.37 -19.58 -5.53
C ASP A 570 25.34 -19.97 -7.03
N MET A 571 24.16 -19.86 -7.70
CA MET A 571 24.05 -20.19 -9.12
C MET A 571 24.78 -19.17 -9.99
N ASP A 572 25.69 -19.65 -10.83
CA ASP A 572 26.35 -18.84 -11.86
C ASP A 572 25.46 -18.78 -13.10
N TYR A 573 24.60 -17.77 -13.17
CA TYR A 573 23.66 -17.59 -14.28
C TYR A 573 24.36 -17.27 -15.60
N LEU A 574 25.54 -16.61 -15.56
CA LEU A 574 26.25 -16.18 -16.76
C LEU A 574 26.86 -17.36 -17.53
N SER A 575 27.19 -18.44 -16.82
CA SER A 575 27.80 -19.65 -17.42
C SER A 575 26.77 -20.64 -18.00
N LEU A 576 25.44 -20.44 -17.79
CA LEU A 576 24.43 -21.40 -18.23
C LEU A 576 24.22 -21.38 -19.75
N ASP A 577 24.42 -22.50 -20.42
CA ASP A 577 24.16 -22.62 -21.86
C ASP A 577 22.67 -22.81 -22.16
N GLY A 578 22.27 -22.33 -23.35
CA GLY A 578 20.85 -22.44 -23.79
C GLY A 578 19.89 -21.43 -23.21
N ILE A 579 20.35 -20.48 -22.38
CA ILE A 579 19.61 -19.35 -21.85
C ILE A 579 20.02 -18.07 -22.59
N SER A 580 19.08 -17.21 -22.91
CA SER A 580 19.35 -15.94 -23.60
C SER A 580 20.28 -15.02 -22.78
N THR A 581 21.13 -14.24 -23.47
CA THR A 581 22.06 -13.32 -22.80
C THR A 581 21.34 -12.32 -21.88
N GLU A 582 20.20 -11.81 -22.32
CA GLU A 582 19.37 -10.90 -21.53
C GLU A 582 18.88 -11.57 -20.24
N ALA A 583 18.34 -12.79 -20.35
CA ALA A 583 17.85 -13.54 -19.19
C ALA A 583 18.98 -13.87 -18.20
N LYS A 584 20.15 -14.27 -18.68
CA LYS A 584 21.35 -14.51 -17.86
C LYS A 584 21.71 -13.28 -17.02
N GLN A 585 21.87 -12.14 -17.69
CA GLN A 585 22.24 -10.87 -17.03
C GLN A 585 21.22 -10.42 -16.00
N LYS A 586 19.92 -10.53 -16.33
CA LYS A 586 18.84 -10.15 -15.43
C LYS A 586 18.73 -11.09 -14.22
N MET A 587 18.83 -12.40 -14.43
CA MET A 587 18.82 -13.37 -13.33
C MET A 587 20.06 -13.23 -12.44
N ASP A 588 21.21 -12.89 -13.01
CA ASP A 588 22.44 -12.66 -12.25
C ASP A 588 22.34 -11.39 -11.38
N LYS A 589 21.72 -10.32 -11.92
CA LYS A 589 21.47 -9.07 -11.16
C LYS A 589 20.43 -9.27 -10.04
N ILE A 590 19.32 -9.93 -10.34
CA ILE A 590 18.12 -10.03 -9.47
C ILE A 590 18.27 -11.17 -8.45
N ARG A 591 19.03 -12.23 -8.76
CA ARG A 591 19.23 -13.41 -7.91
C ARG A 591 17.90 -14.04 -7.44
N PRO A 592 17.02 -14.48 -8.37
CA PRO A 592 15.71 -15.02 -8.01
C PRO A 592 15.84 -16.25 -7.11
N LEU A 593 14.93 -16.38 -6.12
CA LEU A 593 14.96 -17.45 -5.13
C LEU A 593 14.20 -18.72 -5.57
N SER A 594 13.40 -18.63 -6.64
CA SER A 594 12.61 -19.75 -7.18
C SER A 594 12.49 -19.68 -8.70
N LEU A 595 12.13 -20.80 -9.33
CA LEU A 595 11.79 -20.83 -10.75
C LEU A 595 10.59 -19.94 -11.06
N GLY A 596 9.59 -19.87 -10.15
CA GLY A 596 8.45 -18.99 -10.30
C GLY A 596 8.84 -17.52 -10.31
N GLN A 597 9.74 -17.11 -9.41
CA GLN A 597 10.28 -15.75 -9.39
C GLN A 597 11.08 -15.44 -10.67
N ALA A 598 11.95 -16.35 -11.11
CA ALA A 598 12.70 -16.19 -12.35
C ALA A 598 11.79 -16.01 -13.58
N ALA A 599 10.67 -16.74 -13.63
CA ALA A 599 9.71 -16.65 -14.73
C ALA A 599 8.97 -15.30 -14.81
N ARG A 600 8.95 -14.51 -13.73
CA ARG A 600 8.32 -13.18 -13.69
C ARG A 600 9.26 -12.04 -14.05
N ILE A 601 10.55 -12.31 -14.17
CA ILE A 601 11.56 -11.31 -14.56
C ILE A 601 11.31 -10.92 -16.02
N PRO A 602 11.09 -9.64 -16.34
CA PRO A 602 10.92 -9.18 -17.71
C PRO A 602 12.14 -9.52 -18.57
N GLY A 603 11.93 -10.19 -19.72
CA GLY A 603 13.00 -10.64 -20.60
C GLY A 603 13.51 -12.07 -20.34
N VAL A 604 12.94 -12.76 -19.34
CA VAL A 604 13.13 -14.21 -19.16
C VAL A 604 11.95 -14.93 -19.84
N SER A 605 12.25 -15.72 -20.85
CA SER A 605 11.25 -16.44 -21.64
C SER A 605 10.87 -17.80 -21.03
N PRO A 606 9.71 -18.39 -21.39
CA PRO A 606 9.36 -19.76 -21.01
C PRO A 606 10.43 -20.81 -21.44
N ALA A 607 11.12 -20.55 -22.54
CA ALA A 607 12.23 -21.40 -23.00
C ALA A 607 13.42 -21.34 -22.05
N ASP A 608 13.81 -20.13 -21.61
CA ASP A 608 14.88 -19.94 -20.61
C ASP A 608 14.54 -20.67 -19.30
N ILE A 609 13.30 -20.58 -18.83
CA ILE A 609 12.82 -21.28 -17.62
C ILE A 609 12.90 -22.80 -17.79
N SER A 610 12.56 -23.33 -18.97
CA SER A 610 12.64 -24.77 -19.24
C SER A 610 14.08 -25.28 -19.16
N VAL A 611 15.03 -24.53 -19.70
CA VAL A 611 16.46 -24.83 -19.61
C VAL A 611 16.94 -24.73 -18.16
N LEU A 612 16.60 -23.65 -17.46
CA LEU A 612 16.95 -23.45 -16.04
C LEU A 612 16.45 -24.60 -15.16
N MET A 613 15.24 -25.09 -15.40
CA MET A 613 14.67 -26.26 -14.68
C MET A 613 15.54 -27.51 -14.87
N VAL A 614 16.09 -27.75 -16.04
CA VAL A 614 16.98 -28.89 -16.30
C VAL A 614 18.26 -28.75 -15.47
N TYR A 615 18.87 -27.58 -15.44
CA TYR A 615 20.08 -27.32 -14.64
C TYR A 615 19.83 -27.55 -13.14
N VAL A 616 18.73 -27.06 -12.62
CA VAL A 616 18.35 -27.25 -11.20
C VAL A 616 18.19 -28.74 -10.87
N LYS A 617 17.52 -29.51 -11.72
CA LYS A 617 17.35 -30.97 -11.54
C LYS A 617 18.69 -31.72 -11.60
N GLN A 618 19.56 -31.39 -12.55
CA GLN A 618 20.88 -32.02 -12.66
C GLN A 618 21.76 -31.77 -11.42
N ARG A 619 21.71 -30.53 -10.88
CA ARG A 619 22.46 -30.18 -9.68
C ARG A 619 21.95 -30.90 -8.42
N LYS A 620 20.61 -31.06 -8.28
CA LYS A 620 20.01 -31.86 -7.20
C LYS A 620 20.39 -33.34 -7.30
N GLY A 621 20.42 -33.90 -8.52
CA GLY A 621 20.85 -35.28 -8.74
C GLY A 621 22.30 -35.54 -8.36
N LYS A 622 23.20 -34.57 -8.59
CA LYS A 622 24.61 -34.68 -8.17
C LYS A 622 24.81 -34.59 -6.65
N LYS A 623 24.05 -33.71 -5.94
CA LYS A 623 24.13 -33.61 -4.47
C LYS A 623 23.46 -34.78 -3.73
N GLY A 624 22.63 -35.58 -4.38
CA GLY A 624 22.03 -36.80 -3.80
C GLY A 624 22.85 -38.07 -4.09
N ALA A 625 23.97 -37.95 -4.84
CA ALA A 625 24.88 -39.05 -5.15
C ALA A 625 26.25 -38.93 -4.42
N GLU A 626 26.48 -37.84 -3.70
CA GLU A 626 27.51 -37.66 -2.67
C GLU A 626 26.92 -37.86 -1.29
#